data_f4736a6c2a67cf1093ff161527633036
#
_entry.id   f4736a6c2a67cf1093ff161527633036
#
_cell.length_a   1.000
_cell.length_b   1.000
_cell.length_c   1.000
_cell.angle_alpha   90.00
_cell.angle_beta   90.00
_cell.angle_gamma   90.00
#
_symmetry.space_group_name_H-M   'P 1'
#
loop_
_entity.id
_entity.type
_entity.pdbx_description
1 polymer ?
#
loop_
_entity_poly.entity_id
_entity_poly.type
_entity_poly.pdbx_seq_one_letter_code
_entity_poly.pdbx_strand_id
1 'polypeptide(L)'
;QKVIVVGSHDLQSLDVANNVCKAGEYFRKMGGNVGVAGILINKDDGTGEAHAFAAEAGIPVLAAIPAEVDIRRKSAKSEIIGKPGGRWASVFEQLALQVAEAPPLRPNPLSQENLLGLFKGEAVGRGVVLNPATMEDMCAAEVLNKPSLEVVYEGV
;
A
#
# COMPACT_ATOMS: atom_id res chain seq x y z
N GLN A 1 -10.45 16.63 5.94
CA GLN A 1 -10.75 15.19 6.03
C GLN A 1 -9.65 14.39 5.34
N LYS A 2 -9.30 13.22 5.90
CA LYS A 2 -8.35 12.31 5.29
C LYS A 2 -9.02 10.96 4.94
N VAL A 3 -8.63 10.40 3.82
CA VAL A 3 -9.05 9.09 3.32
C VAL A 3 -7.86 8.14 3.38
N ILE A 4 -8.09 6.93 3.84
CA ILE A 4 -7.13 5.83 3.76
C ILE A 4 -7.66 4.86 2.72
N VAL A 5 -6.84 4.55 1.74
CA VAL A 5 -7.17 3.56 0.72
C VAL A 5 -6.78 2.18 1.25
N VAL A 6 -7.67 1.21 1.12
CA VAL A 6 -7.35 -0.19 1.39
C VAL A 6 -7.45 -0.94 0.07
N GLY A 7 -6.36 -1.54 -0.35
CA GLY A 7 -6.27 -2.28 -1.61
C GLY A 7 -5.49 -3.58 -1.46
N SER A 8 -5.52 -4.42 -2.48
CA SER A 8 -4.66 -5.60 -2.61
C SER A 8 -3.75 -5.45 -3.84
N HIS A 9 -2.95 -6.46 -4.14
CA HIS A 9 -1.98 -6.45 -5.22
C HIS A 9 -2.61 -6.59 -6.62
N ASP A 10 -3.86 -7.03 -6.73
CA ASP A 10 -4.50 -7.31 -8.02
C ASP A 10 -4.96 -6.03 -8.75
N LEU A 11 -4.98 -6.10 -10.09
CA LEU A 11 -5.31 -4.99 -10.96
C LEU A 11 -6.67 -4.36 -10.64
N GLN A 12 -7.69 -5.18 -10.34
CA GLN A 12 -9.03 -4.68 -10.06
C GLN A 12 -9.04 -3.84 -8.79
N SER A 13 -8.34 -4.29 -7.75
CA SER A 13 -8.21 -3.57 -6.50
C SER A 13 -7.46 -2.24 -6.68
N LEU A 14 -6.37 -2.25 -7.47
CA LEU A 14 -5.61 -1.04 -7.75
C LEU A 14 -6.36 -0.06 -8.65
N ASP A 15 -7.21 -0.53 -9.57
CA ASP A 15 -8.10 0.35 -10.33
C ASP A 15 -9.11 1.05 -9.42
N VAL A 16 -9.70 0.33 -8.47
CA VAL A 16 -10.57 0.94 -7.45
C VAL A 16 -9.82 1.95 -6.59
N ALA A 17 -8.61 1.62 -6.14
CA ALA A 17 -7.75 2.54 -5.38
C ALA A 17 -7.45 3.82 -6.18
N ASN A 18 -7.14 3.68 -7.46
CA ASN A 18 -6.92 4.80 -8.38
C ASN A 18 -8.18 5.67 -8.56
N ASN A 19 -9.35 5.05 -8.63
CA ASN A 19 -10.62 5.77 -8.71
C ASN A 19 -10.94 6.53 -7.42
N VAL A 20 -10.56 6.01 -6.24
CA VAL A 20 -10.63 6.77 -4.98
C VAL A 20 -9.72 8.01 -5.03
N CYS A 21 -8.52 7.88 -5.57
CA CYS A 21 -7.62 9.02 -5.77
C CYS A 21 -8.22 10.07 -6.71
N LYS A 22 -8.81 9.67 -7.83
CA LYS A 22 -9.53 10.54 -8.77
C LYS A 22 -10.71 11.25 -8.10
N ALA A 23 -11.50 10.51 -7.31
CA ALA A 23 -12.62 11.07 -6.57
C ALA A 23 -12.17 12.13 -5.55
N GLY A 24 -11.09 11.88 -4.81
CA GLY A 24 -10.50 12.83 -3.88
C GLY A 24 -10.10 14.14 -4.58
N GLU A 25 -9.52 14.05 -5.76
CA GLU A 25 -9.18 15.22 -6.57
C GLU A 25 -10.43 15.98 -7.05
N TYR A 26 -11.44 15.24 -7.50
CA TYR A 26 -12.71 15.82 -7.93
C TYR A 26 -13.40 16.61 -6.80
N PHE A 27 -13.55 16.00 -5.61
CA PHE A 27 -14.15 16.66 -4.45
C PHE A 27 -13.39 17.93 -4.05
N ARG A 28 -12.07 17.92 -4.16
CA ARG A 28 -11.26 19.10 -3.87
C ARG A 28 -11.48 20.23 -4.87
N LYS A 29 -11.64 19.91 -6.17
CA LYS A 29 -11.99 20.90 -7.21
C LYS A 29 -13.35 21.56 -6.93
N MET A 30 -14.24 20.85 -6.25
CA MET A 30 -15.54 21.39 -5.80
C MET A 30 -15.46 22.16 -4.47
N GLY A 31 -14.28 22.45 -3.97
CA GLY A 31 -14.08 23.19 -2.71
C GLY A 31 -14.04 22.33 -1.44
N GLY A 32 -14.08 21.01 -1.57
CA GLY A 32 -13.93 20.09 -0.44
C GLY A 32 -12.49 20.00 0.06
N ASN A 33 -12.33 19.87 1.38
CA ASN A 33 -11.03 19.66 2.01
C ASN A 33 -10.81 18.15 2.28
N VAL A 34 -10.47 17.40 1.24
CA VAL A 34 -10.24 15.96 1.29
C VAL A 34 -8.86 15.64 0.72
N GLY A 35 -8.11 14.81 1.40
CA GLY A 35 -6.83 14.27 0.92
C GLY A 35 -6.68 12.79 1.23
N VAL A 36 -5.81 12.10 0.50
CA VAL A 36 -5.47 10.69 0.73
C VAL A 36 -4.27 10.63 1.66
N ALA A 37 -4.42 9.98 2.81
CA ALA A 37 -3.34 9.85 3.78
C ALA A 37 -2.34 8.76 3.40
N GLY A 38 -2.77 7.76 2.65
CA GLY A 38 -1.95 6.67 2.16
C GLY A 38 -2.77 5.43 1.82
N ILE A 39 -2.06 4.35 1.49
CA ILE A 39 -2.65 3.05 1.19
C ILE A 39 -2.25 2.01 2.24
N LEU A 40 -3.21 1.18 2.64
CA LEU A 40 -2.99 -0.07 3.34
C LEU A 40 -3.07 -1.19 2.30
N ILE A 41 -1.96 -1.90 2.09
CA ILE A 41 -1.94 -3.06 1.20
C ILE A 41 -2.41 -4.28 2.00
N ASN A 42 -3.54 -4.84 1.60
CA ASN A 42 -4.10 -6.05 2.21
C ASN A 42 -3.87 -7.24 1.28
N LYS A 43 -3.55 -8.39 1.84
CA LYS A 43 -3.21 -9.61 1.09
C LYS A 43 -2.01 -9.39 0.15
N ASP A 44 -1.00 -8.70 0.65
CA ASP A 44 0.26 -8.53 -0.07
C ASP A 44 0.88 -9.91 -0.35
N ASP A 45 1.16 -10.19 -1.61
CA ASP A 45 1.79 -11.44 -2.05
C ASP A 45 3.28 -11.26 -2.39
N GLY A 46 3.79 -10.02 -2.25
CA GLY A 46 5.17 -9.67 -2.49
C GLY A 46 5.52 -9.43 -3.96
N THR A 47 4.54 -9.33 -4.87
CA THR A 47 4.81 -9.05 -6.30
C THR A 47 5.17 -7.59 -6.56
N GLY A 48 4.76 -6.68 -5.69
CA GLY A 48 5.20 -5.28 -5.70
C GLY A 48 4.31 -4.30 -6.46
N GLU A 49 3.31 -4.72 -7.22
CA GLU A 49 2.45 -3.82 -8.03
C GLU A 49 1.73 -2.78 -7.17
N ALA A 50 1.28 -3.16 -5.98
CA ALA A 50 0.62 -2.23 -5.06
C ALA A 50 1.58 -1.17 -4.51
N HIS A 51 2.84 -1.54 -4.28
CA HIS A 51 3.89 -0.60 -3.87
C HIS A 51 4.26 0.35 -5.02
N ALA A 52 4.39 -0.17 -6.23
CA ALA A 52 4.63 0.62 -7.43
C ALA A 52 3.47 1.61 -7.69
N PHE A 53 2.22 1.15 -7.53
CA PHE A 53 1.05 2.03 -7.60
C PHE A 53 1.14 3.17 -6.58
N ALA A 54 1.45 2.87 -5.32
CA ALA A 54 1.56 3.87 -4.27
C ALA A 54 2.63 4.92 -4.59
N ALA A 55 3.79 4.49 -5.09
CA ALA A 55 4.88 5.38 -5.50
C ALA A 55 4.47 6.29 -6.66
N GLU A 56 3.87 5.75 -7.72
CA GLU A 56 3.42 6.52 -8.88
C GLU A 56 2.27 7.48 -8.52
N ALA A 57 1.36 7.06 -7.66
CA ALA A 57 0.28 7.91 -7.15
C ALA A 57 0.76 8.96 -6.15
N GLY A 58 2.00 8.89 -5.67
CA GLY A 58 2.57 9.81 -4.69
C GLY A 58 1.93 9.72 -3.31
N ILE A 59 1.51 8.51 -2.89
CA ILE A 59 0.92 8.24 -1.59
C ILE A 59 1.76 7.22 -0.82
N PRO A 60 1.93 7.37 0.51
CA PRO A 60 2.71 6.42 1.30
C PRO A 60 1.97 5.09 1.47
N VAL A 61 2.73 4.01 1.56
CA VAL A 61 2.23 2.73 2.08
C VAL A 61 2.23 2.82 3.61
N LEU A 62 1.04 2.78 4.21
CA LEU A 62 0.88 2.86 5.66
C LEU A 62 1.14 1.52 6.33
N ALA A 63 0.75 0.43 5.69
CA ALA A 63 1.08 -0.93 6.08
C ALA A 63 0.87 -1.89 4.92
N ALA A 64 1.59 -3.02 4.96
CA ALA A 64 1.36 -4.16 4.10
C ALA A 64 1.04 -5.39 4.96
N ILE A 65 -0.14 -5.96 4.77
CA ILE A 65 -0.59 -7.16 5.47
C ILE A 65 -0.47 -8.34 4.51
N PRO A 66 0.38 -9.32 4.82
CA PRO A 66 0.64 -10.42 3.88
C PRO A 66 -0.57 -11.33 3.68
N ALA A 67 -0.59 -12.01 2.53
CA ALA A 67 -1.60 -13.02 2.18
C ALA A 67 -1.35 -14.33 2.93
N GLU A 68 -1.46 -14.33 4.27
CA GLU A 68 -1.19 -15.51 5.10
C GLU A 68 -2.43 -16.36 5.38
N VAL A 69 -2.21 -17.68 5.44
CA VAL A 69 -3.27 -18.65 5.75
C VAL A 69 -3.83 -18.46 7.17
N ASP A 70 -2.97 -18.05 8.14
CA ASP A 70 -3.41 -17.78 9.51
C ASP A 70 -4.41 -16.64 9.57
N ILE A 71 -4.15 -15.53 8.87
CA ILE A 71 -5.06 -14.39 8.76
C ILE A 71 -6.40 -14.84 8.17
N ARG A 72 -6.37 -15.59 7.08
CA ARG A 72 -7.56 -16.10 6.41
C ARG A 72 -8.38 -17.02 7.35
N ARG A 73 -7.72 -17.92 8.08
CA ARG A 73 -8.39 -18.83 9.03
C ARG A 73 -9.03 -18.09 10.19
N LYS A 74 -8.35 -17.11 10.76
CA LYS A 74 -8.88 -16.28 11.83
C LYS A 74 -10.07 -15.44 11.35
N SER A 75 -9.95 -14.83 10.19
CA SER A 75 -11.03 -14.08 9.57
C SER A 75 -12.28 -14.95 9.34
N ALA A 76 -12.10 -16.18 8.83
CA ALA A 76 -13.22 -17.11 8.63
C ALA A 76 -13.92 -17.51 9.94
N LYS A 77 -13.25 -17.41 11.08
CA LYS A 77 -13.80 -17.65 12.42
C LYS A 77 -14.30 -16.39 13.09
N SER A 78 -14.31 -15.25 12.40
CA SER A 78 -14.63 -13.93 12.96
C SER A 78 -13.74 -13.55 14.15
N GLU A 79 -12.50 -14.03 14.19
CA GLU A 79 -11.54 -13.67 15.21
C GLU A 79 -10.89 -12.32 14.86
N ILE A 80 -10.69 -11.47 15.88
CA ILE A 80 -9.98 -10.19 15.71
C ILE A 80 -8.49 -10.47 15.51
N ILE A 81 -7.95 -10.15 14.35
CA ILE A 81 -6.57 -10.45 13.95
C ILE A 81 -5.59 -9.60 14.75
N GLY A 82 -5.86 -8.32 14.90
CA GLY A 82 -5.03 -7.34 15.60
C GLY A 82 -5.30 -7.23 17.10
N LYS A 83 -5.84 -8.27 17.76
CA LYS A 83 -6.12 -8.23 19.20
C LYS A 83 -4.81 -8.10 20.00
N PRO A 84 -4.82 -7.38 21.14
CA PRO A 84 -3.65 -7.25 22.02
C PRO A 84 -3.04 -8.60 22.38
N GLY A 85 -1.69 -8.70 22.35
CA GLY A 85 -0.96 -9.94 22.61
C GLY A 85 -1.02 -10.99 21.48
N GLY A 86 -1.70 -10.71 20.37
CA GLY A 86 -1.70 -11.57 19.19
C GLY A 86 -0.47 -11.33 18.30
N ARG A 87 -0.17 -12.29 17.43
CA ARG A 87 0.96 -12.21 16.47
C ARG A 87 0.95 -10.92 15.64
N TRP A 88 -0.23 -10.40 15.32
CA TRP A 88 -0.41 -9.23 14.46
C TRP A 88 -0.66 -7.92 15.21
N ALA A 89 -0.63 -7.95 16.55
CA ALA A 89 -0.96 -6.77 17.37
C ALA A 89 -0.09 -5.57 17.03
N SER A 90 1.22 -5.76 16.97
CA SER A 90 2.18 -4.68 16.68
C SER A 90 1.96 -4.03 15.30
N VAL A 91 1.62 -4.82 14.29
CA VAL A 91 1.33 -4.30 12.94
C VAL A 91 0.11 -3.36 12.97
N PHE A 92 -0.94 -3.74 13.69
CA PHE A 92 -2.15 -2.89 13.80
C PHE A 92 -1.94 -1.69 14.71
N GLU A 93 -1.11 -1.80 15.76
CA GLU A 93 -0.73 -0.68 16.62
C GLU A 93 0.07 0.36 15.83
N GLN A 94 1.08 -0.06 15.09
CA GLN A 94 1.86 0.81 14.22
C GLN A 94 1.00 1.46 13.13
N LEU A 95 0.13 0.67 12.48
CA LEU A 95 -0.81 1.19 11.51
C LEU A 95 -1.69 2.30 12.11
N ALA A 96 -2.21 2.09 13.32
CA ALA A 96 -3.03 3.09 14.00
C ALA A 96 -2.28 4.40 14.23
N LEU A 97 -1.02 4.33 14.64
CA LEU A 97 -0.15 5.50 14.81
C LEU A 97 0.11 6.21 13.48
N GLN A 98 0.50 5.47 12.45
CA GLN A 98 0.74 6.03 11.11
C GLN A 98 -0.52 6.68 10.54
N VAL A 99 -1.68 6.05 10.70
CA VAL A 99 -2.96 6.62 10.29
C VAL A 99 -3.26 7.92 11.04
N ALA A 100 -2.97 7.99 12.34
CA ALA A 100 -3.19 9.19 13.14
C ALA A 100 -2.30 10.35 12.68
N GLU A 101 -1.04 10.09 12.37
CA GLU A 101 -0.02 11.08 12.04
C GLU A 101 0.00 11.47 10.55
N ALA A 102 -0.37 10.55 9.65
CA ALA A 102 -0.31 10.78 8.20
C ALA A 102 -1.09 12.03 7.77
N PRO A 103 -0.46 12.96 7.07
CA PRO A 103 -1.14 14.14 6.54
C PRO A 103 -2.05 13.78 5.36
N PRO A 104 -3.11 14.56 5.11
CA PRO A 104 -3.89 14.42 3.89
C PRO A 104 -3.08 14.92 2.69
N LEU A 105 -2.69 14.03 1.81
CA LEU A 105 -1.91 14.32 0.60
C LEU A 105 -2.80 14.49 -0.63
N ARG A 106 -2.21 15.02 -1.68
CA ARG A 106 -2.82 15.12 -3.01
C ARG A 106 -2.26 13.99 -3.88
N PRO A 107 -3.00 12.92 -4.11
CA PRO A 107 -2.53 11.86 -4.97
C PRO A 107 -2.46 12.34 -6.42
N ASN A 108 -1.60 11.68 -7.19
CA ASN A 108 -1.53 11.81 -8.64
C ASN A 108 -2.16 10.55 -9.27
N PRO A 109 -3.46 10.56 -9.64
CA PRO A 109 -4.10 9.37 -10.19
C PRO A 109 -3.45 8.94 -11.50
N LEU A 110 -3.25 7.64 -11.67
CA LEU A 110 -2.65 7.08 -12.86
C LEU A 110 -3.66 7.06 -14.04
N SER A 111 -3.12 7.20 -15.27
CA SER A 111 -3.86 6.83 -16.47
C SER A 111 -4.09 5.31 -16.49
N GLN A 112 -5.06 4.86 -17.30
CA GLN A 112 -5.32 3.43 -17.44
C GLN A 112 -4.12 2.68 -18.03
N GLU A 113 -3.40 3.31 -18.95
CA GLU A 113 -2.20 2.77 -19.56
C GLU A 113 -1.09 2.57 -18.53
N ASN A 114 -0.81 3.58 -17.70
CA ASN A 114 0.19 3.50 -16.65
C ASN A 114 -0.19 2.45 -15.59
N LEU A 115 -1.46 2.37 -15.21
CA LEU A 115 -1.94 1.36 -14.29
C LEU A 115 -1.73 -0.06 -14.82
N LEU A 116 -2.05 -0.30 -16.09
CA LEU A 116 -1.81 -1.58 -16.76
C LEU A 116 -0.31 -1.87 -16.92
N GLY A 117 0.51 -0.83 -17.11
CA GLY A 117 1.97 -0.94 -17.19
C GLY A 117 2.59 -1.57 -15.95
N LEU A 118 2.04 -1.30 -14.76
CA LEU A 118 2.53 -1.90 -13.51
C LEU A 118 2.50 -3.43 -13.52
N PHE A 119 1.56 -4.03 -14.24
CA PHE A 119 1.38 -5.48 -14.33
C PHE A 119 2.13 -6.14 -15.48
N LYS A 120 2.69 -5.35 -16.38
CA LYS A 120 3.43 -5.87 -17.54
C LYS A 120 4.93 -6.02 -17.28
N GLY A 121 5.40 -5.65 -16.07
CA GLY A 121 6.82 -5.60 -15.76
C GLY A 121 7.59 -4.53 -16.56
N GLU A 122 6.87 -3.65 -17.24
CA GLU A 122 7.44 -2.46 -17.84
C GLU A 122 7.74 -1.49 -16.71
N ALA A 123 8.98 -1.51 -16.21
CA ALA A 123 9.43 -0.56 -15.20
C ALA A 123 9.17 0.84 -15.73
N VAL A 124 8.16 1.49 -15.18
CA VAL A 124 7.99 2.92 -15.37
C VAL A 124 9.19 3.56 -14.68
N GLY A 125 10.09 4.10 -15.48
CA GLY A 125 11.46 4.45 -15.10
C GLY A 125 11.57 5.61 -14.13
N ARG A 126 11.13 5.41 -12.90
CA ARG A 126 11.50 6.22 -11.74
C ARG A 126 11.66 5.28 -10.57
N GLY A 127 12.91 5.17 -10.09
CA GLY A 127 13.22 4.35 -8.93
C GLY A 127 12.26 4.64 -7.77
N VAL A 128 11.66 3.59 -7.27
CA VAL A 128 10.83 3.65 -6.06
C VAL A 128 11.75 4.06 -4.92
N VAL A 129 11.66 5.29 -4.48
CA VAL A 129 12.29 5.71 -3.22
C VAL A 129 11.44 5.14 -2.10
N LEU A 130 11.73 3.92 -1.72
CA LEU A 130 11.17 3.35 -0.51
C LEU A 130 11.69 4.18 0.68
N ASN A 131 10.79 4.68 1.49
CA ASN A 131 11.17 5.38 2.69
C ASN A 131 11.86 4.38 3.65
N PRO A 132 13.17 4.54 3.93
CA PRO A 132 13.91 3.59 4.77
C PRO A 132 13.27 3.38 6.14
N ALA A 133 12.69 4.43 6.74
CA ALA A 133 12.05 4.36 8.05
C ALA A 133 10.84 3.41 8.07
N THR A 134 10.06 3.33 6.98
CA THR A 134 8.93 2.39 6.90
C THR A 134 9.39 0.95 6.67
N MET A 135 10.58 0.75 6.10
CA MET A 135 11.12 -0.58 5.86
C MET A 135 11.78 -1.19 7.10
N GLU A 136 12.48 -0.37 7.90
CA GLU A 136 13.13 -0.86 9.12
C GLU A 136 12.12 -1.23 10.22
N ASP A 137 11.00 -0.49 10.31
CA ASP A 137 9.99 -0.72 11.35
C ASP A 137 8.95 -1.77 10.98
N MET A 138 8.68 -2.02 9.71
CA MET A 138 7.58 -2.87 9.26
C MET A 138 8.01 -4.19 8.63
N CYS A 139 9.19 -4.26 8.05
CA CYS A 139 9.75 -5.49 7.54
C CYS A 139 10.75 -6.04 8.56
N ALA A 140 10.40 -7.16 9.16
CA ALA A 140 11.45 -7.97 9.73
C ALA A 140 12.54 -8.14 8.66
N ALA A 141 13.81 -8.02 9.06
CA ALA A 141 14.99 -8.08 8.19
C ALA A 141 15.01 -9.24 7.18
N GLU A 142 14.15 -10.22 7.37
CA GLU A 142 13.95 -11.36 6.48
C GLU A 142 13.38 -11.01 5.09
N VAL A 143 12.64 -9.93 4.94
CA VAL A 143 12.07 -9.55 3.63
C VAL A 143 13.15 -8.89 2.76
N LEU A 144 14.07 -8.15 3.39
CA LEU A 144 15.19 -7.49 2.70
C LEU A 144 16.30 -8.47 2.27
N ASN A 145 16.38 -9.65 2.89
CA ASN A 145 17.39 -10.65 2.59
C ASN A 145 16.93 -11.73 1.60
N LYS A 146 15.76 -11.57 0.96
CA LYS A 146 15.34 -12.51 -0.09
C LYS A 146 16.06 -12.17 -1.41
N PRO A 147 16.79 -13.11 -2.00
CA PRO A 147 17.53 -12.89 -3.26
C PRO A 147 16.63 -12.41 -4.42
N SER A 148 15.34 -12.72 -4.35
CA SER A 148 14.34 -12.30 -5.36
C SER A 148 14.06 -10.80 -5.37
N LEU A 149 14.40 -10.06 -4.31
CA LEU A 149 14.25 -8.61 -4.26
C LEU A 149 15.44 -7.87 -4.90
N GLU A 150 16.65 -8.44 -4.80
CA GLU A 150 17.83 -7.86 -5.46
C GLU A 150 17.72 -7.89 -6.99
N VAL A 151 17.11 -8.93 -7.55
CA VAL A 151 16.93 -9.07 -9.01
C VAL A 151 15.96 -8.02 -9.60
N VAL A 152 15.01 -7.54 -8.80
CA VAL A 152 14.04 -6.52 -9.26
C VAL A 152 14.67 -5.12 -9.36
N TYR A 153 15.79 -4.89 -8.66
CA TYR A 153 16.46 -3.59 -8.63
C TYR A 153 17.72 -3.48 -9.49
N GLU A 154 18.29 -4.61 -9.95
CA GLU A 154 19.49 -4.63 -10.79
C GLU A 154 19.18 -4.79 -12.29
N GLY A 155 17.96 -4.92 -12.67
CA GLY A 155 17.56 -5.15 -14.05
C GLY A 155 17.05 -3.91 -14.77
N VAL A 156 17.92 -2.91 -15.02
CA VAL A 156 17.91 -2.10 -16.27
C VAL A 156 19.17 -1.25 -16.31
#